data_1a052062db7de820311f29f3be35fdc0
#
_entry.id   1a052062db7de820311f29f3be35fdc0
#
_cell.length_a   1.000
_cell.length_b   1.000
_cell.length_c   1.000
_cell.angle_alpha   90.00
_cell.angle_beta   90.00
_cell.angle_gamma   90.00
#
_symmetry.space_group_name_H-M   'P 1'
#
loop_
_entity.id
_entity.type
_entity.pdbx_description
1 polymer ?
#
loop_
_entity_poly.entity_id
_entity_poly.type
_entity_poly.pdbx_seq_one_letter_code
_entity_poly.pdbx_strand_id
1 'polypeptide(L)'
;REGEVVATGQILAQLDPERFELALRSARADHELAEQTLSRIESLRASGTVSQAELDEAVARAKLTGLAVEAAQKDLDDTALRAPFNGRLTKRLVENFSSVARFSPIIRLAATERIEVVIGVPEQLMANLNPAALQKTEVRFSTDPKRLFAARWLDYEGEASRDTQTYDVRFALMETHPWS
;
A
#
# COMPACT_ATOMS: atom_id res chain seq x y z
N ARG A 1 3.31 13.65 -13.07
CA ARG A 1 3.33 13.51 -14.54
C ARG A 1 3.79 12.10 -14.90
N GLU A 2 3.40 11.59 -16.10
CA GLU A 2 3.92 10.30 -16.59
C GLU A 2 5.45 10.39 -16.74
N GLY A 3 6.15 9.34 -16.26
CA GLY A 3 7.61 9.31 -16.21
C GLY A 3 8.22 9.90 -14.93
N GLU A 4 7.43 10.51 -14.06
CA GLU A 4 7.91 11.11 -12.80
C GLU A 4 8.31 10.04 -11.80
N VAL A 5 9.45 10.26 -11.12
CA VAL A 5 9.90 9.42 -10.01
C VAL A 5 9.20 9.89 -8.73
N VAL A 6 8.65 8.96 -7.99
CA VAL A 6 7.91 9.21 -6.76
C VAL A 6 8.51 8.44 -5.59
N ALA A 7 8.50 9.07 -4.43
CA ALA A 7 8.96 8.44 -3.18
C ALA A 7 7.79 7.76 -2.45
N THR A 8 8.11 6.75 -1.66
CA THR A 8 7.15 6.11 -0.74
C THR A 8 6.43 7.15 0.12
N GLY A 9 5.09 7.08 0.21
CA GLY A 9 4.25 8.01 0.95
C GLY A 9 3.88 9.29 0.20
N GLN A 10 4.51 9.59 -0.94
CA GLN A 10 4.16 10.75 -1.77
C GLN A 10 2.72 10.66 -2.27
N ILE A 11 1.96 11.76 -2.17
CA ILE A 11 0.58 11.82 -2.66
C ILE A 11 0.59 11.80 -4.19
N LEU A 12 -0.12 10.86 -4.77
CA LEU A 12 -0.25 10.65 -6.21
C LEU A 12 -1.55 11.21 -6.77
N ALA A 13 -2.62 11.08 -6.01
CA ALA A 13 -3.93 11.60 -6.31
C ALA A 13 -4.69 11.87 -5.01
N GLN A 14 -5.70 12.72 -5.07
CA GLN A 14 -6.56 13.01 -3.94
C GLN A 14 -8.02 13.08 -4.41
N LEU A 15 -8.89 12.41 -3.67
CA LEU A 15 -10.32 12.60 -3.79
C LEU A 15 -10.70 13.96 -3.17
N ASP A 16 -11.85 14.50 -3.56
CA ASP A 16 -12.42 15.66 -2.91
C ASP A 16 -12.66 15.35 -1.41
N PRO A 17 -11.94 16.03 -0.48
CA PRO A 17 -11.99 15.71 0.93
C PRO A 17 -13.19 16.33 1.66
N GLU A 18 -13.92 17.26 1.06
CA GLU A 18 -14.88 18.13 1.76
C GLU A 18 -15.93 17.34 2.56
N ARG A 19 -16.51 16.31 1.95
CA ARG A 19 -17.50 15.46 2.62
C ARG A 19 -16.91 14.65 3.80
N PHE A 20 -15.66 14.23 3.69
CA PHE A 20 -14.95 13.45 4.71
C PHE A 20 -14.53 14.36 5.87
N GLU A 21 -14.09 15.58 5.58
CA GLU A 21 -13.80 16.59 6.59
C GLU A 21 -15.06 16.98 7.38
N LEU A 22 -16.20 17.09 6.70
CA LEU A 22 -17.48 17.35 7.36
C LEU A 22 -17.88 16.21 8.28
N ALA A 23 -17.74 14.95 7.81
CA ALA A 23 -18.03 13.76 8.61
C ALA A 23 -17.13 13.68 9.85
N LEU A 24 -15.85 13.97 9.71
CA LEU A 24 -14.91 13.99 10.83
C LEU A 24 -15.29 15.11 11.84
N ARG A 25 -15.64 16.30 11.39
CA ARG A 25 -16.08 17.39 12.27
C ARG A 25 -17.34 17.02 13.04
N SER A 26 -18.31 16.36 12.38
CA SER A 26 -19.52 15.87 13.05
C SER A 26 -19.19 14.82 14.10
N ALA A 27 -18.37 13.81 13.76
CA ALA A 27 -17.98 12.77 14.71
C ALA A 27 -17.24 13.33 15.94
N ARG A 28 -16.39 14.36 15.74
CA ARG A 28 -15.68 15.05 16.83
C ARG A 28 -16.64 15.78 17.75
N ALA A 29 -17.65 16.48 17.21
CA ALA A 29 -18.64 17.18 18.00
C ALA A 29 -19.48 16.22 18.85
N ASP A 30 -19.89 15.07 18.26
CA ASP A 30 -20.63 14.04 18.99
C ASP A 30 -19.79 13.42 20.11
N HIS A 31 -18.50 13.19 19.86
CA HIS A 31 -17.58 12.66 20.87
C HIS A 31 -17.35 13.65 22.00
N GLU A 32 -17.12 14.92 21.69
CA GLU A 32 -16.97 15.98 22.69
C GLU A 32 -18.20 16.07 23.62
N LEU A 33 -19.41 16.00 23.05
CA LEU A 33 -20.65 15.99 23.83
C LEU A 33 -20.71 14.75 24.75
N ALA A 34 -20.29 13.58 24.23
CA ALA A 34 -20.28 12.36 25.02
C ALA A 34 -19.26 12.43 26.18
N GLU A 35 -18.07 12.98 25.95
CA GLU A 35 -17.06 13.19 26.97
C GLU A 35 -17.51 14.18 28.05
N GLN A 36 -18.11 15.30 27.65
CA GLN A 36 -18.70 16.27 28.61
C GLN A 36 -19.79 15.63 29.45
N THR A 37 -20.60 14.76 28.83
CA THR A 37 -21.66 14.03 29.55
C THR A 37 -21.08 13.01 30.52
N LEU A 38 -20.05 12.26 30.12
CA LEU A 38 -19.34 11.33 30.99
C LEU A 38 -18.73 12.03 32.17
N SER A 39 -17.99 13.12 31.96
CA SER A 39 -17.37 13.92 33.03
C SER A 39 -18.38 14.44 34.03
N ARG A 40 -19.56 14.89 33.57
CA ARG A 40 -20.66 15.31 34.45
C ARG A 40 -21.21 14.15 35.25
N ILE A 41 -21.44 12.97 34.66
CA ILE A 41 -21.93 11.79 35.35
C ILE A 41 -20.93 11.28 36.35
N GLU A 42 -19.64 11.28 36.04
CA GLU A 42 -18.57 10.93 37.00
C GLU A 42 -18.58 11.85 38.24
N SER A 43 -18.74 13.16 38.02
CA SER A 43 -18.86 14.14 39.12
C SER A 43 -20.09 13.90 39.99
N LEU A 44 -21.24 13.60 39.38
CA LEU A 44 -22.48 13.27 40.10
C LEU A 44 -22.40 11.92 40.81
N ARG A 45 -21.68 10.95 40.25
CA ARG A 45 -21.40 9.67 40.88
C ARG A 45 -20.64 9.82 42.20
N ALA A 46 -19.65 10.71 42.22
CA ALA A 46 -18.86 11.03 43.41
C ALA A 46 -19.75 11.56 44.56
N SER A 47 -20.87 12.22 44.26
CA SER A 47 -21.89 12.67 45.22
C SER A 47 -22.97 11.64 45.55
N GLY A 48 -22.91 10.42 44.97
CA GLY A 48 -23.86 9.34 45.24
C GLY A 48 -25.22 9.49 44.54
N THR A 49 -25.35 10.41 43.57
CA THR A 49 -26.64 10.80 42.94
C THR A 49 -26.96 9.97 41.69
N VAL A 50 -25.99 9.25 41.13
CA VAL A 50 -26.11 8.53 39.84
C VAL A 50 -25.85 7.04 40.04
N SER A 51 -26.60 6.17 39.36
CA SER A 51 -26.42 4.72 39.38
C SER A 51 -25.18 4.24 38.64
N GLN A 52 -24.72 3.03 38.92
CA GLN A 52 -23.61 2.40 38.21
C GLN A 52 -23.96 2.20 36.73
N ALA A 53 -25.23 1.82 36.45
CA ALA A 53 -25.67 1.61 35.07
C ALA A 53 -25.59 2.88 34.21
N GLU A 54 -25.95 4.05 34.76
CA GLU A 54 -25.83 5.34 34.07
C GLU A 54 -24.38 5.73 33.78
N LEU A 55 -23.46 5.42 34.70
CA LEU A 55 -22.04 5.63 34.47
C LEU A 55 -21.53 4.70 33.37
N ASP A 56 -21.88 3.42 33.42
CA ASP A 56 -21.45 2.43 32.42
C ASP A 56 -21.98 2.79 31.02
N GLU A 57 -23.22 3.31 30.93
CA GLU A 57 -23.79 3.80 29.66
C GLU A 57 -23.03 5.02 29.12
N ALA A 58 -22.69 5.99 29.99
CA ALA A 58 -21.93 7.16 29.56
C ALA A 58 -20.51 6.78 29.09
N VAL A 59 -19.85 5.86 29.80
CA VAL A 59 -18.53 5.31 29.38
C VAL A 59 -18.65 4.62 28.02
N ALA A 60 -19.65 3.76 27.84
CA ALA A 60 -19.87 3.06 26.58
C ALA A 60 -20.13 4.05 25.43
N ARG A 61 -20.94 5.10 25.68
CA ARG A 61 -21.23 6.14 24.69
C ARG A 61 -19.99 6.92 24.29
N ALA A 62 -19.17 7.36 25.23
CA ALA A 62 -17.91 8.06 24.95
C ALA A 62 -16.97 7.19 24.12
N LYS A 63 -16.86 5.90 24.45
CA LYS A 63 -16.05 4.94 23.70
C LYS A 63 -16.55 4.76 22.25
N LEU A 64 -17.86 4.60 22.06
CA LEU A 64 -18.45 4.42 20.72
C LEU A 64 -18.25 5.66 19.83
N THR A 65 -18.44 6.85 20.39
CA THR A 65 -18.22 8.09 19.65
C THR A 65 -16.73 8.32 19.36
N GLY A 66 -15.81 7.92 20.24
CA GLY A 66 -14.38 7.93 19.98
C GLY A 66 -13.99 7.06 18.78
N LEU A 67 -14.53 5.83 18.72
CA LEU A 67 -14.32 4.95 17.56
C LEU A 67 -14.90 5.54 16.27
N ALA A 68 -16.01 6.29 16.34
CA ALA A 68 -16.57 6.99 15.19
C ALA A 68 -15.63 8.11 14.67
N VAL A 69 -14.93 8.82 15.57
CA VAL A 69 -13.89 9.80 15.21
C VAL A 69 -12.73 9.10 14.49
N GLU A 70 -12.23 7.99 15.04
CA GLU A 70 -11.14 7.24 14.43
C GLU A 70 -11.52 6.73 13.02
N ALA A 71 -12.73 6.23 12.85
CA ALA A 71 -13.23 5.78 11.55
C ALA A 71 -13.31 6.94 10.55
N ALA A 72 -13.90 8.08 10.94
CA ALA A 72 -14.01 9.26 10.07
C ALA A 72 -12.63 9.87 9.73
N GLN A 73 -11.67 9.83 10.66
CA GLN A 73 -10.30 10.25 10.40
C GLN A 73 -9.62 9.35 9.38
N LYS A 74 -9.78 8.02 9.53
CA LYS A 74 -9.24 7.07 8.57
C LYS A 74 -9.85 7.26 7.17
N ASP A 75 -11.15 7.46 7.08
CA ASP A 75 -11.83 7.71 5.80
C ASP A 75 -11.29 8.99 5.12
N LEU A 76 -10.99 10.03 5.91
CA LEU A 76 -10.35 11.26 5.40
C LEU A 76 -8.91 10.99 4.93
N ASP A 77 -8.12 10.25 5.69
CA ASP A 77 -6.74 9.91 5.33
C ASP A 77 -6.70 9.06 4.04
N ASP A 78 -7.68 8.17 3.86
CA ASP A 78 -7.82 7.30 2.69
C ASP A 78 -8.26 8.07 1.42
N THR A 79 -8.67 9.35 1.52
CA THR A 79 -8.88 10.22 0.35
C THR A 79 -7.60 10.50 -0.41
N ALA A 80 -6.45 10.44 0.24
CA ALA A 80 -5.14 10.67 -0.38
C ALA A 80 -4.50 9.34 -0.82
N LEU A 81 -4.49 9.09 -2.12
CA LEU A 81 -3.76 7.96 -2.69
C LEU A 81 -2.25 8.23 -2.63
N ARG A 82 -1.53 7.43 -1.87
CA ARG A 82 -0.08 7.56 -1.68
C ARG A 82 0.69 6.45 -2.38
N ALA A 83 1.94 6.75 -2.77
CA ALA A 83 2.84 5.75 -3.33
C ALA A 83 3.22 4.70 -2.26
N PRO A 84 2.98 3.40 -2.49
CA PRO A 84 3.31 2.35 -1.53
C PRO A 84 4.81 2.01 -1.50
N PHE A 85 5.56 2.40 -2.54
CA PHE A 85 7.00 2.17 -2.68
C PHE A 85 7.62 3.27 -3.56
N ASN A 86 8.95 3.36 -3.54
CA ASN A 86 9.69 4.24 -4.45
C ASN A 86 9.60 3.71 -5.88
N GLY A 87 9.17 4.54 -6.82
CA GLY A 87 8.91 4.06 -8.16
C GLY A 87 8.79 5.19 -9.19
N ARG A 88 8.45 4.79 -10.40
CA ARG A 88 8.16 5.70 -11.51
C ARG A 88 6.69 5.57 -11.91
N LEU A 89 6.02 6.69 -12.06
CA LEU A 89 4.65 6.74 -12.57
C LEU A 89 4.68 6.43 -14.07
N THR A 90 4.20 5.23 -14.44
CA THR A 90 4.26 4.78 -15.84
C THR A 90 3.04 5.22 -16.64
N LYS A 91 1.88 5.30 -15.99
CA LYS A 91 0.65 5.72 -16.66
C LYS A 91 -0.37 6.29 -15.67
N ARG A 92 -1.01 7.37 -16.06
CA ARG A 92 -2.23 7.90 -15.44
C ARG A 92 -3.44 7.36 -16.21
N LEU A 93 -4.37 6.74 -15.50
CA LEU A 93 -5.52 6.03 -16.09
C LEU A 93 -6.82 6.84 -15.98
N VAL A 94 -6.80 7.93 -15.23
CA VAL A 94 -7.97 8.81 -15.01
C VAL A 94 -7.57 10.27 -15.20
N GLU A 95 -8.51 11.09 -15.67
CA GLU A 95 -8.31 12.52 -15.82
C GLU A 95 -8.53 13.25 -14.48
N ASN A 96 -7.91 14.44 -14.34
CA ASN A 96 -8.18 15.31 -13.20
C ASN A 96 -9.66 15.72 -13.18
N PHE A 97 -10.22 15.83 -11.98
CA PHE A 97 -11.61 16.21 -11.74
C PHE A 97 -12.65 15.23 -12.34
N SER A 98 -12.23 14.03 -12.70
CA SER A 98 -13.15 12.98 -13.13
C SER A 98 -13.71 12.19 -11.95
N SER A 99 -14.92 11.66 -12.13
CA SER A 99 -15.51 10.73 -11.17
C SER A 99 -14.89 9.35 -11.32
N VAL A 100 -14.52 8.73 -10.22
CA VAL A 100 -13.94 7.39 -10.19
C VAL A 100 -14.86 6.42 -9.48
N ALA A 101 -15.02 5.22 -10.04
CA ALA A 101 -15.77 4.16 -9.41
C ALA A 101 -14.88 3.42 -8.38
N ARG A 102 -15.53 2.73 -7.44
CA ARG A 102 -14.82 1.86 -6.49
C ARG A 102 -14.00 0.82 -7.24
N PHE A 103 -12.76 0.58 -6.80
CA PHE A 103 -11.79 -0.35 -7.38
C PHE A 103 -11.32 0.00 -8.80
N SER A 104 -11.63 1.17 -9.33
CA SER A 104 -11.06 1.61 -10.61
C SER A 104 -9.57 1.87 -10.46
N PRO A 105 -8.74 1.39 -11.39
CA PRO A 105 -7.31 1.71 -11.41
C PRO A 105 -7.12 3.18 -11.78
N ILE A 106 -6.38 3.92 -10.97
CA ILE A 106 -6.14 5.36 -11.13
C ILE A 106 -4.78 5.62 -11.75
N ILE A 107 -3.75 4.94 -11.24
CA ILE A 107 -2.35 5.17 -11.58
C ILE A 107 -1.63 3.82 -11.68
N ARG A 108 -0.69 3.70 -12.62
CA ARG A 108 0.23 2.58 -12.70
C ARG A 108 1.62 3.06 -12.28
N LEU A 109 2.17 2.38 -11.27
CA LEU A 109 3.53 2.57 -10.78
C LEU A 109 4.40 1.38 -11.17
N ALA A 110 5.66 1.64 -11.52
CA ALA A 110 6.70 0.64 -11.62
C ALA A 110 7.75 0.90 -10.54
N ALA A 111 8.16 -0.14 -9.82
CA ALA A 111 9.27 -0.03 -8.88
C ALA A 111 10.57 0.25 -9.64
N THR A 112 11.37 1.20 -9.15
CA THR A 112 12.65 1.56 -9.76
C THR A 112 13.85 0.91 -9.07
N GLU A 113 13.63 0.36 -7.88
CA GLU A 113 14.73 -0.15 -7.05
C GLU A 113 15.21 -1.56 -7.44
N ARG A 114 14.40 -2.31 -8.20
CA ARG A 114 14.75 -3.67 -8.60
C ARG A 114 14.33 -3.95 -10.02
N ILE A 115 15.28 -4.28 -10.85
CA ILE A 115 15.01 -4.90 -12.14
C ILE A 115 15.08 -6.41 -11.92
N GLU A 116 14.00 -7.08 -12.26
CA GLU A 116 13.95 -8.54 -12.27
C GLU A 116 14.12 -9.02 -13.70
N VAL A 117 14.99 -10.01 -13.86
CA VAL A 117 15.18 -10.71 -15.12
C VAL A 117 14.49 -12.05 -14.99
N VAL A 118 13.52 -12.31 -15.85
CA VAL A 118 12.79 -13.58 -15.91
C VAL A 118 13.29 -14.34 -17.12
N ILE A 119 13.70 -15.59 -16.91
CA ILE A 119 14.14 -16.50 -17.98
C ILE A 119 13.35 -17.80 -17.91
N GLY A 120 12.83 -18.25 -19.07
CA GLY A 120 12.21 -19.54 -19.20
C GLY A 120 13.27 -20.66 -19.29
N VAL A 121 13.33 -21.54 -18.29
CA VAL A 121 14.25 -22.67 -18.23
C VAL A 121 13.50 -23.96 -18.53
N PRO A 122 13.88 -24.72 -19.57
CA PRO A 122 13.26 -26.02 -19.86
C PRO A 122 13.31 -26.99 -18.68
N GLU A 123 12.25 -27.77 -18.49
CA GLU A 123 12.13 -28.74 -17.39
C GLU A 123 13.34 -29.67 -17.27
N GLN A 124 13.88 -30.11 -18.39
CA GLN A 124 15.05 -30.99 -18.44
C GLN A 124 16.30 -30.38 -17.79
N LEU A 125 16.44 -29.03 -17.87
CA LEU A 125 17.54 -28.29 -17.27
C LEU A 125 17.27 -27.96 -15.80
N MET A 126 16.00 -27.77 -15.43
CA MET A 126 15.64 -27.51 -14.02
C MET A 126 16.02 -28.68 -13.09
N ALA A 127 15.89 -29.94 -13.54
CA ALA A 127 16.25 -31.11 -12.75
C ALA A 127 17.74 -31.14 -12.32
N ASN A 128 18.61 -30.45 -13.07
CA ASN A 128 20.06 -30.36 -12.83
C ASN A 128 20.49 -29.03 -12.26
N LEU A 129 19.55 -28.11 -12.03
CA LEU A 129 19.81 -26.74 -11.62
C LEU A 129 20.10 -26.71 -10.11
N ASN A 130 21.35 -26.37 -9.76
CA ASN A 130 21.74 -26.21 -8.36
C ASN A 130 21.68 -24.71 -7.98
N PRO A 131 20.71 -24.27 -7.15
CA PRO A 131 20.61 -22.87 -6.73
C PRO A 131 21.87 -22.31 -6.08
N ALA A 132 22.67 -23.13 -5.41
CA ALA A 132 23.92 -22.74 -4.81
C ALA A 132 25.02 -22.38 -5.84
N ALA A 133 24.96 -22.98 -7.03
CA ALA A 133 25.86 -22.67 -8.12
C ALA A 133 25.51 -21.37 -8.84
N LEU A 134 24.27 -20.89 -8.69
CA LEU A 134 23.75 -19.67 -9.32
C LEU A 134 24.08 -18.38 -8.55
N GLN A 135 24.86 -18.45 -7.46
CA GLN A 135 25.23 -17.28 -6.68
C GLN A 135 26.13 -16.26 -7.44
N LYS A 136 26.69 -16.67 -8.58
CA LYS A 136 27.48 -15.81 -9.46
C LYS A 136 26.85 -15.73 -10.86
N THR A 137 25.58 -15.35 -10.91
CA THR A 137 24.89 -15.15 -12.19
C THR A 137 25.16 -13.75 -12.70
N GLU A 138 25.51 -13.65 -13.96
CA GLU A 138 25.73 -12.38 -14.66
C GLU A 138 24.73 -12.28 -15.81
N VAL A 139 24.15 -11.09 -15.96
CA VAL A 139 23.21 -10.77 -17.04
C VAL A 139 23.87 -9.78 -17.99
N ARG A 140 23.74 -10.04 -19.28
CA ARG A 140 24.20 -9.15 -20.35
C ARG A 140 23.01 -8.72 -21.19
N PHE A 141 22.84 -7.42 -21.34
CA PHE A 141 21.79 -6.89 -22.20
C PHE A 141 22.30 -6.71 -23.65
N SER A 142 21.43 -6.97 -24.60
CA SER A 142 21.77 -6.79 -26.02
C SER A 142 22.08 -5.33 -26.39
N THR A 143 21.53 -4.40 -25.63
CA THR A 143 21.75 -2.95 -25.76
C THR A 143 23.08 -2.46 -25.21
N ASP A 144 23.70 -3.23 -24.30
CA ASP A 144 25.06 -2.96 -23.78
C ASP A 144 25.83 -4.29 -23.64
N PRO A 145 26.31 -4.84 -24.74
CA PRO A 145 26.95 -6.16 -24.77
C PRO A 145 28.33 -6.20 -24.10
N LYS A 146 28.89 -5.04 -23.72
CA LYS A 146 30.20 -4.95 -23.06
C LYS A 146 30.08 -4.96 -21.53
N ARG A 147 28.89 -4.66 -20.99
CA ARG A 147 28.68 -4.60 -19.54
C ARG A 147 27.99 -5.87 -19.05
N LEU A 148 28.54 -6.42 -17.98
CA LEU A 148 27.96 -7.52 -17.22
C LEU A 148 27.37 -6.96 -15.93
N PHE A 149 26.16 -7.37 -15.63
CA PHE A 149 25.44 -6.99 -14.42
C PHE A 149 25.34 -8.19 -13.51
N ALA A 150 25.83 -8.07 -12.29
CA ALA A 150 25.64 -9.12 -11.31
C ALA A 150 24.16 -9.29 -10.99
N ALA A 151 23.68 -10.53 -11.01
CA ALA A 151 22.31 -10.87 -10.69
C ALA A 151 22.25 -11.91 -9.58
N ARG A 152 21.28 -11.79 -8.70
CA ARG A 152 21.04 -12.71 -7.62
C ARG A 152 19.77 -13.53 -7.91
N TRP A 153 19.87 -14.82 -7.76
CA TRP A 153 18.73 -15.71 -7.74
C TRP A 153 17.67 -15.24 -6.71
N LEU A 154 16.41 -15.21 -7.12
CA LEU A 154 15.27 -14.95 -6.25
C LEU A 154 14.50 -16.25 -5.97
N ASP A 155 13.84 -16.75 -7.00
CA ASP A 155 12.98 -17.92 -6.94
C ASP A 155 12.69 -18.44 -8.36
N TYR A 156 11.83 -19.45 -8.46
CA TYR A 156 11.26 -19.94 -9.71
C TYR A 156 9.78 -20.31 -9.49
N GLU A 157 8.99 -20.27 -10.54
CA GLU A 157 7.60 -20.70 -10.47
C GLU A 157 7.54 -22.23 -10.24
N GLY A 158 6.68 -22.65 -9.29
CA GLY A 158 6.55 -24.06 -8.89
C GLY A 158 5.93 -24.98 -9.94
N GLU A 159 5.35 -24.41 -11.01
CA GLU A 159 4.75 -25.16 -12.13
C GLU A 159 5.34 -24.68 -13.46
N ALA A 160 5.59 -25.64 -14.36
CA ALA A 160 6.02 -25.30 -15.71
C ALA A 160 4.86 -24.68 -16.50
N SER A 161 5.15 -23.67 -17.30
CA SER A 161 4.20 -23.14 -18.28
C SER A 161 3.75 -24.24 -19.23
N ARG A 162 2.43 -24.43 -19.36
CA ARG A 162 1.86 -25.48 -20.21
C ARG A 162 2.15 -25.29 -21.70
N ASP A 163 2.34 -24.03 -22.12
CA ASP A 163 2.56 -23.70 -23.52
C ASP A 163 4.02 -23.89 -23.97
N THR A 164 4.96 -23.62 -23.06
CA THR A 164 6.40 -23.60 -23.37
C THR A 164 7.18 -24.73 -22.72
N GLN A 165 6.59 -25.45 -21.75
CA GLN A 165 7.26 -26.46 -20.92
C GLN A 165 8.52 -25.92 -20.23
N THR A 166 8.48 -24.65 -19.82
CA THR A 166 9.57 -23.97 -19.14
C THR A 166 9.11 -23.48 -17.77
N TYR A 167 10.05 -23.43 -16.84
CA TYR A 167 9.89 -22.77 -15.54
C TYR A 167 10.41 -21.34 -15.63
N ASP A 168 9.64 -20.39 -15.17
CA ASP A 168 10.09 -19.01 -15.07
C ASP A 168 10.98 -18.83 -13.84
N VAL A 169 12.24 -18.58 -14.11
CA VAL A 169 13.29 -18.36 -13.10
C VAL A 169 13.56 -16.87 -13.00
N ARG A 170 13.51 -16.33 -11.78
CA ARG A 170 13.65 -14.89 -11.51
C ARG A 170 14.98 -14.57 -10.85
N PHE A 171 15.62 -13.54 -11.37
CA PHE A 171 16.85 -12.98 -10.84
C PHE A 171 16.67 -11.48 -10.59
N ALA A 172 17.18 -10.98 -9.46
CA ALA A 172 17.27 -9.54 -9.21
C ALA A 172 18.64 -9.02 -9.64
N LEU A 173 18.68 -7.95 -10.41
CA LEU A 173 19.93 -7.24 -10.66
C LEU A 173 20.42 -6.59 -9.36
N MET A 174 21.72 -6.67 -9.11
CA MET A 174 22.37 -6.11 -7.92
C MET A 174 22.75 -4.64 -8.09
N GLU A 175 22.77 -4.16 -9.32
CA GLU A 175 23.13 -2.79 -9.68
C GLU A 175 21.95 -2.10 -10.37
N THR A 176 21.87 -0.78 -10.18
CA THR A 176 20.90 0.06 -10.89
C THR A 176 21.28 0.16 -12.38
N HIS A 177 20.29 -0.09 -13.24
CA HIS A 177 20.46 0.07 -14.68
C HIS A 177 20.06 1.50 -15.08
N PRO A 178 20.65 2.07 -16.18
CA PRO A 178 20.29 3.41 -16.68
C PRO A 178 18.83 3.61 -17.04
N TRP A 179 18.04 2.52 -17.11
CA TRP A 179 16.59 2.57 -17.37
C TRP A 179 15.71 2.36 -16.13
N SER A 180 16.30 2.26 -14.95
CA SER A 180 15.56 2.18 -13.67
C SER A 180 15.22 3.58 -13.14
#